data_f3dfe321f435ddf05b57e5936c3ae7eb
#
_entry.id   f3dfe321f435ddf05b57e5936c3ae7eb
#
_cell.length_a   1.000
_cell.length_b   1.000
_cell.length_c   1.000
_cell.angle_alpha   90.00
_cell.angle_beta   90.00
_cell.angle_gamma   90.00
#
_symmetry.space_group_name_H-M   'P 1'
#
loop_
_entity.id
_entity.type
_entity.pdbx_description
1 polymer ?
#
loop_
_entity_poly.entity_id
_entity_poly.type
_entity_poly.pdbx_seq_one_letter_code
_entity_poly.pdbx_strand_id
1 'polypeptide(L)'
;RTCPDRFVPIFFDEAGHRVATQYLMAVLGGDLAPERLLHYREFEEHLPGHPERGLTPGVHFSSGRLGHLWPFVNGVAMSEPDAAVLLLGSDGSQMEGNDAEAARLAVARQLNVKLLIDDNDVTISGRPSDYLPGFDVARTLEGHGLSVEVVDGEDLEALYQRMASAVLADGPRAVVCKRPMCVGIEGLEGEA
;
A
#
# COMPACT_ATOMS: atom_id res chain seq x y z
N ARG A 1 -1.81 -11.67 15.11
CA ARG A 1 -2.84 -10.58 15.23
C ARG A 1 -2.77 -10.05 16.65
N THR A 2 -2.09 -8.91 16.85
CA THR A 2 -1.91 -8.32 18.20
C THR A 2 -3.13 -7.53 18.66
N CYS A 3 -3.96 -7.00 17.73
CA CYS A 3 -5.16 -6.22 18.04
C CYS A 3 -6.23 -6.43 16.97
N PRO A 4 -6.95 -7.57 16.93
CA PRO A 4 -7.91 -7.89 15.87
C PRO A 4 -9.08 -6.91 15.77
N ASP A 5 -9.44 -6.28 16.89
CA ASP A 5 -10.60 -5.38 16.95
C ASP A 5 -10.24 -3.91 16.60
N ARG A 6 -8.95 -3.63 16.32
CA ARG A 6 -8.47 -2.28 16.04
C ARG A 6 -8.19 -1.98 14.57
N PHE A 7 -8.43 -2.90 13.66
CA PHE A 7 -8.27 -2.65 12.23
C PHE A 7 -9.30 -3.40 11.37
N VAL A 8 -9.64 -2.80 10.24
CA VAL A 8 -10.49 -3.43 9.23
C VAL A 8 -9.70 -4.58 8.59
N PRO A 9 -10.21 -5.82 8.61
CA PRO A 9 -9.49 -7.01 8.12
C PRO A 9 -9.54 -7.12 6.59
N ILE A 10 -9.33 -6.02 5.90
CA ILE A 10 -9.26 -5.92 4.45
C ILE A 10 -7.90 -5.33 4.09
N PHE A 11 -7.20 -5.97 3.17
CA PHE A 11 -5.97 -5.44 2.61
C PHE A 11 -6.30 -4.58 1.40
N PHE A 12 -6.03 -3.28 1.52
CA PHE A 12 -6.18 -2.33 0.43
C PHE A 12 -4.81 -2.04 -0.18
N ASP A 13 -4.61 -2.39 -1.45
CA ASP A 13 -3.40 -2.10 -2.20
C ASP A 13 -3.77 -1.28 -3.43
N GLU A 14 -3.33 -0.03 -3.47
CA GLU A 14 -3.67 0.91 -4.52
C GLU A 14 -3.00 0.58 -5.86
N ALA A 15 -1.81 0.04 -5.82
CA ALA A 15 -1.04 -0.24 -7.03
C ALA A 15 -1.63 -1.37 -7.88
N GLY A 16 -2.29 -2.35 -7.26
CA GLY A 16 -2.91 -3.49 -7.95
C GLY A 16 -1.94 -4.42 -8.68
N HIS A 17 -0.89 -3.89 -9.28
CA HIS A 17 0.14 -4.70 -9.96
C HIS A 17 1.11 -5.38 -9.00
N ARG A 18 1.11 -5.02 -7.71
CA ARG A 18 1.85 -5.72 -6.65
C ARG A 18 1.19 -7.03 -6.26
N VAL A 19 0.88 -7.85 -7.26
CA VAL A 19 0.14 -9.11 -7.11
C VAL A 19 0.86 -10.09 -6.18
N ALA A 20 2.18 -10.09 -6.19
CA ALA A 20 2.97 -10.96 -5.32
C ALA A 20 2.60 -10.76 -3.84
N THR A 21 2.48 -9.52 -3.38
CA THR A 21 2.08 -9.23 -2.00
C THR A 21 0.70 -9.82 -1.69
N GLN A 22 -0.30 -9.57 -2.55
CA GLN A 22 -1.67 -10.01 -2.28
C GLN A 22 -1.80 -11.54 -2.35
N TYR A 23 -1.15 -12.19 -3.33
CA TYR A 23 -1.22 -13.65 -3.46
C TYR A 23 -0.41 -14.36 -2.36
N LEU A 24 0.72 -13.80 -1.93
CA LEU A 24 1.45 -14.30 -0.76
C LEU A 24 0.63 -14.16 0.53
N MET A 25 -0.08 -13.05 0.70
CA MET A 25 -0.99 -12.89 1.84
C MET A 25 -2.12 -13.91 1.83
N ALA A 26 -2.69 -14.22 0.65
CA ALA A 26 -3.69 -15.27 0.50
C ALA A 26 -3.13 -16.67 0.82
N VAL A 27 -1.90 -16.96 0.42
CA VAL A 27 -1.21 -18.22 0.79
C VAL A 27 -0.96 -18.29 2.29
N LEU A 28 -0.43 -17.25 2.89
CA LEU A 28 -0.17 -17.19 4.33
C LEU A 28 -1.45 -17.24 5.17
N GLY A 29 -2.54 -16.73 4.62
CA GLY A 29 -3.89 -16.84 5.20
C GLY A 29 -4.52 -18.23 5.10
N GLY A 30 -3.99 -19.09 4.22
CA GLY A 30 -4.53 -20.43 3.94
C GLY A 30 -5.67 -20.44 2.90
N ASP A 31 -5.92 -19.31 2.24
CA ASP A 31 -6.96 -19.19 1.22
C ASP A 31 -6.51 -19.69 -0.15
N LEU A 32 -5.20 -19.70 -0.42
CA LEU A 32 -4.59 -20.09 -1.68
C LEU A 32 -3.48 -21.13 -1.43
N ALA A 33 -3.48 -22.22 -2.20
CA ALA A 33 -2.42 -23.22 -2.15
C ALA A 33 -1.11 -22.65 -2.75
N PRO A 34 0.06 -22.85 -2.11
CA PRO A 34 1.33 -22.24 -2.57
C PRO A 34 1.71 -22.65 -4.00
N GLU A 35 1.39 -23.89 -4.40
CA GLU A 35 1.72 -24.42 -5.72
C GLU A 35 1.06 -23.62 -6.85
N ARG A 36 -0.09 -23.01 -6.59
CA ARG A 36 -0.81 -22.19 -7.57
C ARG A 36 -0.05 -20.91 -7.96
N LEU A 37 0.87 -20.44 -7.12
CA LEU A 37 1.70 -19.27 -7.46
C LEU A 37 2.59 -19.51 -8.69
N LEU A 38 2.92 -20.77 -9.00
CA LEU A 38 3.69 -21.15 -10.18
C LEU A 38 2.91 -20.97 -11.49
N HIS A 39 1.59 -20.85 -11.38
CA HIS A 39 0.66 -20.71 -12.50
C HIS A 39 0.12 -19.27 -12.66
N TYR A 40 0.91 -18.30 -12.21
CA TYR A 40 0.56 -16.89 -12.34
C TYR A 40 0.29 -16.49 -13.79
N ARG A 41 -0.85 -15.83 -14.03
CA ARG A 41 -1.38 -15.44 -15.35
C ARG A 41 -1.81 -16.59 -16.27
N GLU A 42 -1.86 -17.82 -15.81
CA GLU A 42 -2.53 -18.89 -16.55
C GLU A 42 -4.04 -18.72 -16.46
N PHE A 43 -4.73 -18.89 -17.60
CA PHE A 43 -6.14 -18.51 -17.73
C PHE A 43 -7.07 -19.21 -16.73
N GLU A 44 -6.87 -20.51 -16.52
CA GLU A 44 -7.74 -21.33 -15.66
C GLU A 44 -7.43 -21.18 -14.16
N GLU A 45 -6.30 -20.57 -13.81
CA GLU A 45 -5.84 -20.48 -12.42
C GLU A 45 -6.41 -19.28 -11.65
N HIS A 46 -6.99 -18.33 -12.36
CA HIS A 46 -7.59 -17.13 -11.75
C HIS A 46 -6.62 -16.31 -10.87
N LEU A 47 -5.37 -16.22 -11.34
CA LEU A 47 -4.33 -15.36 -10.75
C LEU A 47 -3.95 -14.25 -11.74
N PRO A 48 -4.82 -13.28 -11.99
CA PRO A 48 -4.58 -12.24 -12.98
C PRO A 48 -3.47 -11.27 -12.54
N GLY A 49 -3.00 -10.47 -13.49
CA GLY A 49 -1.99 -9.43 -13.27
C GLY A 49 -2.44 -8.26 -12.38
N HIS A 50 -3.74 -8.15 -12.11
CA HIS A 50 -4.35 -7.29 -11.10
C HIS A 50 -5.33 -8.15 -10.30
N PRO A 51 -5.21 -8.20 -8.98
CA PRO A 51 -6.09 -9.05 -8.16
C PRO A 51 -7.54 -8.59 -8.25
N GLU A 52 -8.43 -9.56 -8.36
CA GLU A 52 -9.87 -9.31 -8.49
C GLU A 52 -10.65 -10.03 -7.38
N ARG A 53 -11.48 -9.28 -6.67
CA ARG A 53 -12.39 -9.82 -5.67
C ARG A 53 -13.36 -10.82 -6.30
N GLY A 54 -13.48 -11.98 -5.69
CA GLY A 54 -14.38 -13.05 -6.16
C GLY A 54 -13.78 -13.93 -7.27
N LEU A 55 -12.62 -13.55 -7.83
CA LEU A 55 -11.89 -14.38 -8.79
C LEU A 55 -10.79 -15.18 -8.09
N THR A 56 -9.96 -14.51 -7.31
CA THR A 56 -8.87 -15.16 -6.58
C THR A 56 -9.25 -15.33 -5.11
N PRO A 57 -9.15 -16.55 -4.53
CA PRO A 57 -9.34 -16.75 -3.09
C PRO A 57 -8.41 -15.87 -2.26
N GLY A 58 -8.90 -15.34 -1.14
CA GLY A 58 -8.13 -14.45 -0.25
C GLY A 58 -7.97 -13.01 -0.73
N VAL A 59 -8.44 -12.66 -1.93
CA VAL A 59 -8.49 -11.29 -2.44
C VAL A 59 -9.79 -10.63 -2.02
N HIS A 60 -9.69 -9.65 -1.15
CA HIS A 60 -10.86 -8.97 -0.57
C HIS A 60 -11.26 -7.69 -1.31
N PHE A 61 -10.38 -7.13 -2.11
CA PHE A 61 -10.61 -5.90 -2.86
C PHE A 61 -9.95 -5.95 -4.24
N SER A 62 -10.68 -5.50 -5.28
CA SER A 62 -10.12 -5.30 -6.61
C SER A 62 -9.43 -3.95 -6.69
N SER A 63 -8.17 -3.93 -7.10
CA SER A 63 -7.34 -2.73 -7.17
C SER A 63 -6.72 -2.53 -8.56
N GLY A 64 -5.94 -1.47 -8.75
CA GLY A 64 -5.24 -1.20 -10.00
C GLY A 64 -5.55 0.16 -10.63
N ARG A 65 -6.28 1.02 -9.93
CA ARG A 65 -6.50 2.42 -10.33
C ARG A 65 -5.79 3.34 -9.36
N LEU A 66 -4.61 3.81 -9.73
CA LEU A 66 -3.88 4.80 -8.95
C LEU A 66 -4.74 6.06 -8.73
N GLY A 67 -4.65 6.64 -7.54
CA GLY A 67 -5.39 7.83 -7.15
C GLY A 67 -6.88 7.62 -6.87
N HIS A 68 -7.39 6.40 -6.86
CA HIS A 68 -8.80 6.13 -6.61
C HIS A 68 -9.09 5.39 -5.31
N LEU A 69 -8.13 4.66 -4.80
CA LEU A 69 -8.37 3.81 -3.65
C LEU A 69 -8.37 4.57 -2.33
N TRP A 70 -7.48 5.53 -2.14
CA TRP A 70 -7.44 6.28 -0.88
C TRP A 70 -8.75 7.04 -0.59
N PRO A 71 -9.39 7.75 -1.55
CA PRO A 71 -10.73 8.30 -1.32
C PRO A 71 -11.76 7.26 -0.87
N PHE A 72 -11.72 6.05 -1.45
CA PHE A 72 -12.59 4.94 -1.04
C PHE A 72 -12.27 4.49 0.41
N VAL A 73 -10.99 4.33 0.74
CA VAL A 73 -10.52 3.95 2.09
C VAL A 73 -10.93 4.99 3.13
N ASN A 74 -10.93 6.28 2.79
CA ASN A 74 -11.49 7.31 3.67
C ASN A 74 -12.97 7.06 3.98
N GLY A 75 -13.76 6.62 2.98
CA GLY A 75 -15.16 6.23 3.19
C GLY A 75 -15.29 5.05 4.16
N VAL A 76 -14.42 4.04 4.02
CA VAL A 76 -14.37 2.91 4.96
C VAL A 76 -14.01 3.39 6.37
N ALA A 77 -13.00 4.25 6.51
CA ALA A 77 -12.61 4.79 7.81
C ALA A 77 -13.70 5.65 8.48
N MET A 78 -14.56 6.29 7.68
CA MET A 78 -15.73 7.00 8.20
C MET A 78 -16.81 6.04 8.72
N SER A 79 -16.96 4.88 8.12
CA SER A 79 -17.94 3.87 8.56
C SER A 79 -17.45 3.05 9.76
N GLU A 80 -16.13 2.98 9.96
CA GLU A 80 -15.48 2.18 11.00
C GLU A 80 -14.56 3.09 11.86
N PRO A 81 -15.12 4.08 12.59
CA PRO A 81 -14.31 5.13 13.24
C PRO A 81 -13.38 4.60 14.34
N ASP A 82 -13.69 3.47 14.93
CA ASP A 82 -12.92 2.86 16.03
C ASP A 82 -11.82 1.91 15.53
N ALA A 83 -11.77 1.65 14.22
CA ALA A 83 -10.80 0.74 13.61
C ALA A 83 -9.82 1.47 12.70
N ALA A 84 -8.55 1.05 12.72
CA ALA A 84 -7.58 1.49 11.73
C ALA A 84 -7.84 0.83 10.38
N VAL A 85 -7.74 1.60 9.30
CA VAL A 85 -7.81 1.09 7.93
C VAL A 85 -6.42 1.18 7.32
N LEU A 86 -5.88 0.03 6.91
CA LEU A 86 -4.55 -0.06 6.31
C LEU A 86 -4.63 0.13 4.80
N LEU A 87 -3.79 0.99 4.26
CA LEU A 87 -3.65 1.24 2.82
C LEU A 87 -2.18 1.12 2.42
N LEU A 88 -1.90 0.23 1.49
CA LEU A 88 -0.61 0.16 0.83
C LEU A 88 -0.65 1.06 -0.42
N GLY A 89 0.10 2.13 -0.39
CA GLY A 89 0.27 3.08 -1.49
C GLY A 89 1.64 2.97 -2.16
N SER A 90 1.94 3.89 -3.05
CA SER A 90 3.23 3.99 -3.74
C SER A 90 3.60 5.45 -4.00
N ASP A 91 4.87 5.71 -4.34
CA ASP A 91 5.31 7.01 -4.84
C ASP A 91 4.49 7.45 -6.06
N GLY A 92 4.23 6.54 -7.00
CA GLY A 92 3.37 6.81 -8.16
C GLY A 92 1.95 7.21 -7.80
N SER A 93 1.33 6.58 -6.79
CA SER A 93 -0.03 6.95 -6.36
C SER A 93 -0.07 8.35 -5.74
N GLN A 94 0.99 8.76 -5.06
CA GLN A 94 1.06 10.08 -4.42
C GLN A 94 1.19 11.25 -5.40
N MET A 95 1.39 10.98 -6.68
CA MET A 95 1.35 11.98 -7.74
C MET A 95 -0.08 12.23 -8.28
N GLU A 96 -1.04 11.39 -7.89
CA GLU A 96 -2.44 11.50 -8.33
C GLU A 96 -3.22 12.55 -7.54
N GLY A 97 -4.02 13.35 -8.27
CA GLY A 97 -4.77 14.47 -7.67
C GLY A 97 -5.77 14.04 -6.59
N ASN A 98 -6.42 12.88 -6.77
CA ASN A 98 -7.38 12.38 -5.79
C ASN A 98 -6.73 11.95 -4.47
N ASP A 99 -5.46 11.51 -4.49
CA ASP A 99 -4.73 11.18 -3.28
C ASP A 99 -4.44 12.45 -2.46
N ALA A 100 -4.14 13.57 -3.12
CA ALA A 100 -4.02 14.86 -2.46
C ALA A 100 -5.35 15.31 -1.81
N GLU A 101 -6.49 15.09 -2.46
CA GLU A 101 -7.81 15.35 -1.87
C GLU A 101 -8.10 14.42 -0.71
N ALA A 102 -7.78 13.12 -0.85
CA ALA A 102 -7.97 12.13 0.19
C ALA A 102 -7.13 12.45 1.43
N ALA A 103 -5.87 12.87 1.25
CA ALA A 103 -4.99 13.28 2.33
C ALA A 103 -5.60 14.45 3.13
N ARG A 104 -6.04 15.49 2.44
CA ARG A 104 -6.69 16.66 3.08
C ARG A 104 -7.95 16.28 3.85
N LEU A 105 -8.79 15.40 3.27
CA LEU A 105 -9.99 14.93 3.94
C LEU A 105 -9.65 14.08 5.18
N ALA A 106 -8.69 13.16 5.06
CA ALA A 106 -8.25 12.32 6.16
C ALA A 106 -7.77 13.15 7.35
N VAL A 107 -6.96 14.18 7.09
CA VAL A 107 -6.46 15.12 8.12
C VAL A 107 -7.60 15.94 8.71
N ALA A 108 -8.44 16.56 7.87
CA ALA A 108 -9.55 17.42 8.33
C ALA A 108 -10.56 16.66 9.20
N ARG A 109 -10.74 15.38 8.97
CA ARG A 109 -11.68 14.51 9.70
C ARG A 109 -11.00 13.61 10.73
N GLN A 110 -9.67 13.68 10.86
CA GLN A 110 -8.88 12.81 11.74
C GLN A 110 -9.21 11.32 11.52
N LEU A 111 -9.32 10.93 10.25
CA LEU A 111 -9.68 9.55 9.88
C LEU A 111 -8.56 8.59 10.28
N ASN A 112 -8.94 7.42 10.78
CA ASN A 112 -8.00 6.41 11.26
C ASN A 112 -7.41 5.58 10.10
N VAL A 113 -6.84 6.28 9.09
CA VAL A 113 -6.17 5.67 7.94
C VAL A 113 -4.67 5.56 8.21
N LYS A 114 -4.10 4.40 7.94
CA LYS A 114 -2.69 4.09 8.10
C LYS A 114 -2.10 3.72 6.75
N LEU A 115 -1.21 4.58 6.25
CA LEU A 115 -0.57 4.36 4.96
C LEU A 115 0.79 3.70 5.17
N LEU A 116 1.05 2.66 4.38
CA LEU A 116 2.39 2.19 4.12
C LEU A 116 2.70 2.53 2.66
N ILE A 117 3.64 3.42 2.43
CA ILE A 117 4.00 3.89 1.10
C ILE A 117 5.29 3.21 0.65
N ASP A 118 5.22 2.49 -0.46
CA ASP A 118 6.38 1.95 -1.16
C ASP A 118 6.99 3.07 -2.01
N ASP A 119 8.10 3.64 -1.54
CA ASP A 119 8.86 4.72 -2.19
C ASP A 119 10.14 4.12 -2.78
N ASN A 120 10.02 3.61 -4.01
CA ASN A 120 11.08 2.87 -4.69
C ASN A 120 11.65 3.59 -5.92
N ASP A 121 11.16 4.81 -6.20
CA ASP A 121 11.56 5.66 -7.34
C ASP A 121 11.36 4.97 -8.71
N VAL A 122 10.35 4.08 -8.82
CA VAL A 122 10.06 3.36 -10.08
C VAL A 122 8.58 3.46 -10.42
N THR A 123 8.30 3.91 -11.63
CA THR A 123 6.97 3.87 -12.25
C THR A 123 7.04 3.33 -13.67
N ILE A 124 5.90 3.01 -14.28
CA ILE A 124 5.85 2.55 -15.69
C ILE A 124 6.52 3.57 -16.64
N SER A 125 6.45 4.86 -16.30
CA SER A 125 6.99 5.95 -17.14
C SER A 125 8.46 6.26 -16.88
N GLY A 126 9.11 5.60 -15.93
CA GLY A 126 10.47 5.85 -15.52
C GLY A 126 10.58 6.24 -14.05
N ARG A 127 11.65 6.95 -13.70
CA ARG A 127 11.93 7.34 -12.32
C ARG A 127 11.29 8.70 -12.00
N PRO A 128 10.47 8.82 -10.96
CA PRO A 128 9.98 10.11 -10.47
C PRO A 128 11.08 11.14 -10.26
N SER A 129 12.24 10.75 -9.75
CA SER A 129 13.38 11.63 -9.55
C SER A 129 13.89 12.29 -10.85
N ASP A 130 13.71 11.64 -12.01
CA ASP A 130 14.14 12.16 -13.31
C ASP A 130 13.14 13.13 -13.92
N TYR A 131 11.83 12.79 -13.91
CA TYR A 131 10.82 13.59 -14.61
C TYR A 131 10.07 14.56 -13.71
N LEU A 132 10.17 14.43 -12.39
CA LEU A 132 9.58 15.34 -11.41
C LEU A 132 10.62 15.76 -10.35
N PRO A 133 11.66 16.51 -10.73
CA PRO A 133 12.75 16.88 -9.83
C PRO A 133 12.23 17.61 -8.57
N GLY A 134 12.66 17.12 -7.40
CA GLY A 134 12.27 17.69 -6.11
C GLY A 134 10.96 17.15 -5.53
N PHE A 135 10.27 16.25 -6.21
CA PHE A 135 9.18 15.49 -5.62
C PHE A 135 9.71 14.62 -4.47
N ASP A 136 9.03 14.68 -3.34
CA ASP A 136 9.33 13.87 -2.16
C ASP A 136 8.01 13.49 -1.50
N VAL A 137 7.76 12.19 -1.42
CA VAL A 137 6.51 11.63 -0.91
C VAL A 137 6.29 12.03 0.54
N ALA A 138 7.31 11.93 1.39
CA ALA A 138 7.17 12.24 2.81
C ALA A 138 6.82 13.73 3.00
N ARG A 139 7.54 14.62 2.35
CA ARG A 139 7.27 16.07 2.41
C ARG A 139 5.90 16.43 1.83
N THR A 140 5.45 15.73 0.80
CA THR A 140 4.11 15.94 0.23
C THR A 140 3.02 15.60 1.24
N LEU A 141 3.14 14.44 1.89
CA LEU A 141 2.18 13.99 2.90
C LEU A 141 2.21 14.88 4.16
N GLU A 142 3.39 15.28 4.61
CA GLU A 142 3.56 16.26 5.70
C GLU A 142 2.93 17.61 5.33
N GLY A 143 3.11 18.07 4.09
CA GLY A 143 2.49 19.28 3.57
C GLY A 143 0.96 19.26 3.59
N HIS A 144 0.35 18.07 3.52
CA HIS A 144 -1.09 17.87 3.71
C HIS A 144 -1.49 17.76 5.19
N GLY A 145 -0.52 17.68 6.11
CA GLY A 145 -0.75 17.65 7.55
C GLY A 145 -0.78 16.24 8.17
N LEU A 146 -0.33 15.20 7.44
CA LEU A 146 -0.15 13.90 8.03
C LEU A 146 1.07 13.86 8.95
N SER A 147 1.02 12.99 9.94
CA SER A 147 2.22 12.56 10.65
C SER A 147 2.91 11.48 9.83
N VAL A 148 4.14 11.72 9.43
CA VAL A 148 4.91 10.86 8.53
C VAL A 148 6.18 10.38 9.21
N GLU A 149 6.50 9.12 9.03
CA GLU A 149 7.78 8.52 9.39
C GLU A 149 8.43 7.91 8.15
N VAL A 150 9.72 8.13 7.97
CA VAL A 150 10.50 7.53 6.88
C VAL A 150 11.34 6.40 7.44
N VAL A 151 11.38 5.27 6.75
CA VAL A 151 12.12 4.08 7.16
C VAL A 151 12.86 3.47 5.97
N ASP A 152 14.02 2.88 6.26
CA ASP A 152 14.68 2.00 5.32
C ASP A 152 13.85 0.72 5.15
N GLY A 153 13.44 0.41 3.94
CA GLY A 153 12.59 -0.74 3.66
C GLY A 153 13.29 -2.09 3.82
N GLU A 154 14.61 -2.10 3.90
CA GLU A 154 15.40 -3.30 4.18
C GLU A 154 15.57 -3.55 5.69
N ASP A 155 15.28 -2.56 6.54
CA ASP A 155 15.24 -2.74 7.98
C ASP A 155 13.83 -3.18 8.43
N LEU A 156 13.59 -4.48 8.37
CA LEU A 156 12.29 -5.08 8.70
C LEU A 156 11.86 -4.84 10.15
N GLU A 157 12.82 -4.77 11.09
CA GLU A 157 12.50 -4.49 12.49
C GLU A 157 12.03 -3.05 12.66
N ALA A 158 12.75 -2.08 12.09
CA ALA A 158 12.33 -0.68 12.11
C ALA A 158 10.97 -0.49 11.43
N LEU A 159 10.76 -1.10 10.25
CA LEU A 159 9.49 -1.06 9.52
C LEU A 159 8.34 -1.60 10.37
N TYR A 160 8.52 -2.76 11.01
CA TYR A 160 7.52 -3.34 11.91
C TYR A 160 7.19 -2.40 13.07
N GLN A 161 8.20 -1.85 13.74
CA GLN A 161 8.02 -0.95 14.88
C GLN A 161 7.27 0.33 14.49
N ARG A 162 7.61 0.94 13.34
CA ARG A 162 6.93 2.13 12.83
C ARG A 162 5.48 1.86 12.46
N MET A 163 5.22 0.76 11.74
CA MET A 163 3.85 0.37 11.40
C MET A 163 3.03 0.02 12.63
N ALA A 164 3.59 -0.72 13.59
CA ALA A 164 2.91 -1.03 14.85
C ALA A 164 2.54 0.24 15.62
N SER A 165 3.48 1.20 15.72
CA SER A 165 3.23 2.51 16.33
C SER A 165 2.14 3.28 15.59
N ALA A 166 2.18 3.32 14.26
CA ALA A 166 1.19 4.02 13.44
C ALA A 166 -0.22 3.43 13.64
N VAL A 167 -0.36 2.10 13.67
CA VAL A 167 -1.66 1.42 13.86
C VAL A 167 -2.27 1.73 15.23
N LEU A 168 -1.45 1.89 16.26
CA LEU A 168 -1.90 2.19 17.61
C LEU A 168 -2.19 3.68 17.87
N ALA A 169 -1.69 4.56 17.01
CA ALA A 169 -1.92 6.00 17.13
C ALA A 169 -3.26 6.42 16.53
N ASP A 170 -3.85 7.49 17.03
CA ASP A 170 -5.07 8.08 16.47
C ASP A 170 -4.77 8.91 15.20
N GLY A 171 -5.79 9.07 14.37
CA GLY A 171 -5.76 9.89 13.16
C GLY A 171 -4.92 9.30 12.01
N PRO A 172 -4.80 10.04 10.91
CA PRO A 172 -4.07 9.57 9.74
C PRO A 172 -2.56 9.55 9.97
N ARG A 173 -1.91 8.46 9.59
CA ARG A 173 -0.47 8.25 9.72
C ARG A 173 0.09 7.68 8.43
N ALA A 174 1.32 8.02 8.10
CA ALA A 174 2.03 7.43 7.00
C ALA A 174 3.42 6.92 7.42
N VAL A 175 3.78 5.75 6.95
CA VAL A 175 5.13 5.21 6.99
C VAL A 175 5.61 5.10 5.56
N VAL A 176 6.62 5.88 5.21
CA VAL A 176 7.25 5.91 3.88
C VAL A 176 8.45 4.99 3.90
N CYS A 177 8.34 3.90 3.17
CA CYS A 177 9.32 2.83 3.08
C CYS A 177 10.21 3.08 1.87
N LYS A 178 11.43 3.58 2.08
CA LYS A 178 12.41 3.81 1.00
C LYS A 178 13.20 2.54 0.75
N ARG A 179 13.14 2.06 -0.48
CA ARG A 179 13.87 0.85 -0.88
C ARG A 179 14.10 0.80 -2.38
N PRO A 180 15.16 0.17 -2.86
CA PRO A 180 15.27 -0.16 -4.29
C PRO A 180 14.26 -1.24 -4.68
N MET A 181 13.86 -1.26 -5.95
CA MET A 181 13.03 -2.32 -6.51
C MET A 181 13.83 -3.62 -6.63
N CYS A 182 13.15 -4.77 -6.48
CA CYS A 182 13.73 -6.11 -6.74
C CYS A 182 15.03 -6.41 -6.00
N VAL A 183 15.17 -5.99 -4.75
CA VAL A 183 16.35 -6.27 -3.93
C VAL A 183 16.71 -7.76 -3.94
N GLY A 184 17.99 -8.06 -4.15
CA GLY A 184 18.52 -9.42 -4.17
C GLY A 184 18.27 -10.21 -5.45
N ILE A 185 17.66 -9.61 -6.48
CA ILE A 185 17.50 -10.23 -7.80
C ILE A 185 18.57 -9.66 -8.74
N GLU A 186 19.60 -10.45 -9.03
CA GLU A 186 20.71 -10.04 -9.91
C GLU A 186 20.20 -9.55 -11.27
N GLY A 187 20.66 -8.36 -11.67
CA GLY A 187 20.30 -7.73 -12.93
C GLY A 187 18.92 -7.05 -12.97
N LEU A 188 18.16 -7.06 -11.86
CA LEU A 188 16.87 -6.39 -11.77
C LEU A 188 16.78 -5.41 -10.59
N GLU A 189 17.78 -5.40 -9.70
CA GLU A 189 17.77 -4.52 -8.54
C GLU A 189 17.86 -3.05 -8.96
N GLY A 190 16.86 -2.26 -8.53
CA GLY A 190 16.73 -0.85 -8.83
C GLY A 190 16.34 -0.52 -10.28
N GLU A 191 16.02 -1.51 -11.11
CA GLU A 191 15.58 -1.28 -12.50
C GLU A 191 14.07 -0.94 -12.54
N ALA A 192 13.71 -0.12 -13.58
CA ALA A 192 12.34 0.34 -13.83
C ALA A 192 11.57 -0.63 -14.75
#